data_142a6a2f62db62ddf638940dddb33b2d
#
_entry.id   142a6a2f62db62ddf638940dddb33b2d
#
_cell.length_a   1.000
_cell.length_b   1.000
_cell.length_c   1.000
_cell.angle_alpha   90.00
_cell.angle_beta   90.00
_cell.angle_gamma   90.00
#
_symmetry.space_group_name_H-M   'P 1'
#
loop_
_entity.id
_entity.type
_entity.pdbx_description
1 polymer ?
#
loop_
_entity_poly.entity_id
_entity_poly.type
_entity_poly.pdbx_seq_one_letter_code
_entity_poly.pdbx_strand_id
1 'polypeptide(L)'
;MARAVSEVVNLAEKFATFTEHWAPRLVASYNGNDVRIVKVEGEFVWHVHDDTDDFFLVLEGELDIELRDRTVTLGPGELFVVPRGVEHRPVARHGEVRLINIEPGGTHNLGEGSPQRPVVAG
;
A
#
# COMPACT_ATOMS: atom_id res chain seq x y z
N MET A 1 22.47 11.88 15.61
CA MET A 1 22.96 10.51 15.81
C MET A 1 22.43 9.60 14.71
N ALA A 2 23.28 8.79 14.17
CA ALA A 2 22.88 7.86 13.11
C ALA A 2 22.08 6.68 13.70
N ARG A 3 21.12 6.20 12.93
CA ARG A 3 20.42 4.96 13.27
C ARG A 3 21.38 3.78 13.15
N ALA A 4 21.10 2.74 13.90
CA ALA A 4 21.84 1.48 13.74
C ALA A 4 21.61 0.92 12.33
N VAL A 5 22.64 0.28 11.78
CA VAL A 5 22.51 -0.43 10.50
C VAL A 5 21.71 -1.70 10.74
N SER A 6 20.66 -1.90 9.92
CA SER A 6 19.81 -3.08 10.03
C SER A 6 20.27 -4.16 9.03
N GLU A 7 19.68 -5.34 9.17
CA GLU A 7 19.96 -6.45 8.28
C GLU A 7 19.34 -6.22 6.90
N VAL A 8 19.85 -6.96 5.91
CA VAL A 8 19.23 -6.98 4.58
C VAL A 8 17.82 -7.55 4.73
N VAL A 9 16.87 -6.90 4.08
CA VAL A 9 15.46 -7.35 4.08
C VAL A 9 15.24 -8.24 2.87
N ASN A 10 14.87 -9.50 3.12
CA ASN A 10 14.45 -10.41 2.07
C ASN A 10 12.93 -10.39 2.03
N LEU A 11 12.37 -9.84 0.97
CA LEU A 11 10.93 -9.63 0.89
C LEU A 11 10.15 -10.96 0.88
N ALA A 12 10.64 -11.96 0.17
CA ALA A 12 9.97 -13.27 0.12
C ALA A 12 9.88 -13.88 1.53
N GLU A 13 10.95 -13.79 2.31
CA GLU A 13 10.96 -14.29 3.68
C GLU A 13 9.97 -13.51 4.54
N LYS A 14 9.91 -12.19 4.38
CA LYS A 14 8.99 -11.35 5.14
C LYS A 14 7.54 -11.68 4.80
N PHE A 15 7.20 -11.85 3.53
CA PHE A 15 5.85 -12.25 3.13
C PHE A 15 5.46 -13.61 3.70
N ALA A 16 6.41 -14.50 3.91
CA ALA A 16 6.14 -15.83 4.46
C ALA A 16 5.76 -15.81 5.95
N THR A 17 5.89 -14.68 6.64
CA THR A 17 5.65 -14.58 8.08
C THR A 17 4.21 -14.27 8.45
N PHE A 18 3.33 -13.98 7.48
CA PHE A 18 1.95 -13.61 7.79
C PHE A 18 1.01 -14.02 6.66
N THR A 19 -0.28 -14.08 6.99
CA THR A 19 -1.32 -14.46 6.03
C THR A 19 -2.41 -13.39 5.92
N GLU A 20 -2.46 -12.44 6.84
CA GLU A 20 -3.52 -11.43 6.88
C GLU A 20 -3.49 -10.55 5.64
N HIS A 21 -4.67 -10.24 5.12
CA HIS A 21 -4.84 -9.29 4.02
C HIS A 21 -5.16 -7.89 4.56
N TRP A 22 -4.75 -6.87 3.82
CA TRP A 22 -5.00 -5.46 4.14
C TRP A 22 -4.39 -5.03 5.47
N ALA A 23 -3.32 -5.71 5.89
CA ALA A 23 -2.64 -5.45 7.15
C ALA A 23 -1.15 -5.22 6.90
N PRO A 24 -0.74 -4.00 6.57
CA PRO A 24 0.66 -3.70 6.22
C PRO A 24 1.65 -4.07 7.32
N ARG A 25 2.82 -4.53 6.90
CA ARG A 25 3.94 -4.87 7.78
C ARG A 25 5.12 -3.96 7.47
N LEU A 26 5.62 -3.27 8.47
CA LEU A 26 6.80 -2.44 8.34
C LEU A 26 8.04 -3.33 8.15
N VAL A 27 8.82 -3.09 7.11
CA VAL A 27 10.04 -3.86 6.85
C VAL A 27 11.29 -3.00 6.81
N ALA A 28 11.17 -1.71 6.58
CA ALA A 28 12.31 -0.80 6.54
C ALA A 28 11.84 0.63 6.66
N SER A 29 12.76 1.55 6.89
CA SER A 29 12.46 2.97 6.78
C SER A 29 13.56 3.66 5.99
N TYR A 30 13.17 4.72 5.28
CA TYR A 30 14.05 5.45 4.39
C TYR A 30 13.66 6.93 4.38
N ASN A 31 14.59 7.78 4.79
CA ASN A 31 14.36 9.23 4.85
C ASN A 31 13.06 9.62 5.56
N GLY A 32 12.80 8.97 6.70
CA GLY A 32 11.59 9.25 7.46
C GLY A 32 10.33 8.60 6.89
N ASN A 33 10.43 7.82 5.83
CA ASN A 33 9.30 7.09 5.28
C ASN A 33 9.34 5.64 5.74
N ASP A 34 8.16 5.06 5.91
CA ASP A 34 8.00 3.65 6.23
C ASP A 34 7.83 2.86 4.94
N VAL A 35 8.66 1.83 4.77
CA VAL A 35 8.52 0.87 3.68
C VAL A 35 7.78 -0.34 4.22
N ARG A 36 6.63 -0.63 3.64
CA ARG A 36 5.73 -1.69 4.13
C ARG A 36 5.39 -2.66 3.02
N ILE A 37 5.17 -3.90 3.41
CA ILE A 37 4.66 -4.93 2.50
C ILE A 37 3.23 -5.26 2.89
N VAL A 38 2.43 -5.59 1.90
CA VAL A 38 1.00 -5.83 2.09
C VAL A 38 0.57 -6.99 1.21
N LYS A 39 -0.26 -7.88 1.76
CA LYS A 39 -1.01 -8.85 0.97
C LYS A 39 -2.43 -8.36 0.87
N VAL A 40 -2.99 -8.39 -0.32
CA VAL A 40 -4.38 -7.98 -0.53
C VAL A 40 -5.11 -9.00 -1.40
N GLU A 41 -6.42 -9.11 -1.18
CA GLU A 41 -7.30 -9.96 -1.98
C GLU A 41 -8.70 -9.39 -1.88
N GLY A 42 -9.43 -9.43 -2.99
CA GLY A 42 -10.76 -8.83 -3.04
C GLY A 42 -10.70 -7.32 -3.13
N GLU A 43 -11.78 -6.68 -2.73
CA GLU A 43 -11.89 -5.22 -2.85
C GLU A 43 -11.77 -4.53 -1.51
N PHE A 44 -11.12 -3.37 -1.53
CA PHE A 44 -11.08 -2.47 -0.39
C PHE A 44 -12.25 -1.50 -0.47
N VAL A 45 -12.31 -0.55 0.45
CA VAL A 45 -13.34 0.50 0.42
C VAL A 45 -12.84 1.70 -0.39
N TRP A 46 -13.77 2.45 -0.95
CA TRP A 46 -13.45 3.76 -1.51
C TRP A 46 -12.98 4.67 -0.38
N HIS A 47 -11.85 5.32 -0.58
CA HIS A 47 -11.27 6.20 0.43
C HIS A 47 -10.40 7.26 -0.20
N VAL A 48 -9.96 8.19 0.62
CA VAL A 48 -9.09 9.28 0.19
C VAL A 48 -8.10 9.58 1.32
N HIS A 49 -6.86 9.88 0.94
CA HIS A 49 -5.85 10.38 1.86
C HIS A 49 -5.72 11.88 1.63
N ASP A 50 -5.91 12.66 2.69
CA ASP A 50 -5.95 14.12 2.55
C ASP A 50 -4.55 14.76 2.58
N ASP A 51 -3.60 14.13 3.26
CA ASP A 51 -2.28 14.72 3.50
C ASP A 51 -1.11 14.01 2.82
N THR A 52 -1.33 12.85 2.22
CA THR A 52 -0.24 12.08 1.63
C THR A 52 -0.68 11.38 0.36
N ASP A 53 0.28 11.19 -0.53
CA ASP A 53 0.07 10.34 -1.71
C ASP A 53 0.02 8.88 -1.27
N ASP A 54 -0.63 8.04 -2.08
CA ASP A 54 -0.71 6.60 -1.81
C ASP A 54 0.10 5.86 -2.89
N PHE A 55 1.13 5.14 -2.44
CA PHE A 55 2.11 4.49 -3.31
C PHE A 55 1.83 3.00 -3.41
N PHE A 56 1.75 2.47 -4.63
CA PHE A 56 1.55 1.05 -4.90
C PHE A 56 2.63 0.54 -5.85
N LEU A 57 3.39 -0.46 -5.43
CA LEU A 57 4.30 -1.19 -6.31
C LEU A 57 3.95 -2.67 -6.19
N VAL A 58 3.43 -3.25 -7.26
CA VAL A 58 3.03 -4.66 -7.25
C VAL A 58 4.26 -5.54 -7.49
N LEU A 59 4.40 -6.57 -6.68
CA LEU A 59 5.47 -7.57 -6.80
C LEU A 59 4.94 -8.88 -7.38
N GLU A 60 3.73 -9.29 -6.99
CA GLU A 60 3.08 -10.50 -7.49
C GLU A 60 1.59 -10.25 -7.63
N GLY A 61 1.00 -10.81 -8.68
CA GLY A 61 -0.42 -10.70 -8.94
C GLY A 61 -0.78 -9.49 -9.78
N GLU A 62 -2.06 -9.20 -9.84
CA GLU A 62 -2.60 -8.09 -10.64
C GLU A 62 -3.54 -7.28 -9.79
N LEU A 63 -3.26 -6.00 -9.66
CA LEU A 63 -4.04 -5.08 -8.83
C LEU A 63 -4.69 -4.00 -9.67
N ASP A 64 -6.00 -3.82 -9.50
CA ASP A 64 -6.71 -2.69 -10.07
C ASP A 64 -6.76 -1.56 -9.05
N ILE A 65 -6.51 -0.34 -9.50
CA ILE A 65 -6.78 0.85 -8.71
C ILE A 65 -7.93 1.56 -9.41
N GLU A 66 -9.09 1.56 -8.78
CA GLU A 66 -10.26 2.24 -9.33
C GLU A 66 -10.24 3.70 -8.92
N LEU A 67 -10.30 4.57 -9.91
CA LEU A 67 -10.47 6.01 -9.74
C LEU A 67 -11.88 6.36 -10.19
N ARG A 68 -12.36 7.57 -9.89
CA ARG A 68 -13.72 7.94 -10.29
C ARG A 68 -13.88 8.03 -11.81
N ASP A 69 -12.81 8.38 -12.53
CA ASP A 69 -12.87 8.55 -13.99
C ASP A 69 -12.28 7.37 -14.77
N ARG A 70 -11.59 6.46 -14.13
CA ARG A 70 -10.98 5.31 -14.81
C ARG A 70 -10.48 4.28 -13.81
N THR A 71 -10.07 3.12 -14.34
CA THR A 71 -9.38 2.10 -13.57
C THR A 71 -8.01 1.86 -14.19
N VAL A 72 -6.96 1.82 -13.37
CA VAL A 72 -5.63 1.41 -13.83
C VAL A 72 -5.33 0.02 -13.28
N THR A 73 -4.55 -0.76 -14.04
CA THR A 73 -4.21 -2.12 -13.65
C THR A 73 -2.69 -2.24 -13.58
N LEU A 74 -2.21 -2.81 -12.47
CA LEU A 74 -0.79 -2.98 -12.18
C LEU A 74 -0.45 -4.47 -12.15
N GLY A 75 0.54 -4.88 -12.95
CA GLY A 75 1.13 -6.20 -12.84
C GLY A 75 2.48 -6.14 -12.11
N PRO A 76 3.17 -7.29 -11.99
CA PRO A 76 4.44 -7.34 -11.29
C PRO A 76 5.47 -6.35 -11.84
N GLY A 77 6.10 -5.61 -10.96
CA GLY A 77 7.08 -4.61 -11.32
C GLY A 77 6.51 -3.26 -11.73
N GLU A 78 5.17 -3.10 -11.68
CA GLU A 78 4.53 -1.85 -12.05
C GLU A 78 4.11 -1.08 -10.81
N LEU A 79 4.23 0.23 -10.87
CA LEU A 79 3.86 1.09 -9.75
C LEU A 79 2.89 2.18 -10.19
N PHE A 80 2.11 2.67 -9.25
CA PHE A 80 1.20 3.78 -9.45
C PHE A 80 1.11 4.58 -8.17
N VAL A 81 1.12 5.89 -8.30
CA VAL A 81 0.96 6.78 -7.15
C VAL A 81 -0.37 7.51 -7.29
N VAL A 82 -1.22 7.35 -6.30
CA VAL A 82 -2.47 8.11 -6.22
C VAL A 82 -2.15 9.40 -5.48
N PRO A 83 -2.31 10.56 -6.12
CA PRO A 83 -2.05 11.83 -5.44
C PRO A 83 -2.98 12.04 -4.26
N ARG A 84 -2.49 12.75 -3.25
CA ARG A 84 -3.35 13.14 -2.12
C ARG A 84 -4.63 13.81 -2.62
N GLY A 85 -5.72 13.57 -1.91
CA GLY A 85 -7.00 14.17 -2.27
C GLY A 85 -7.75 13.46 -3.39
N VAL A 86 -7.19 12.40 -3.97
CA VAL A 86 -7.86 11.66 -5.04
C VAL A 86 -8.51 10.40 -4.47
N GLU A 87 -9.81 10.28 -4.67
CA GLU A 87 -10.58 9.12 -4.23
C GLU A 87 -10.19 7.89 -5.04
N HIS A 88 -10.02 6.77 -4.36
CA HIS A 88 -9.63 5.53 -5.03
C HIS A 88 -10.05 4.30 -4.24
N ARG A 89 -10.04 3.16 -4.94
CA ARG A 89 -10.33 1.86 -4.35
C ARG A 89 -9.43 0.80 -4.99
N PRO A 90 -8.50 0.21 -4.23
CA PRO A 90 -7.73 -0.93 -4.75
C PRO A 90 -8.57 -2.21 -4.73
N VAL A 91 -8.43 -3.02 -5.79
CA VAL A 91 -9.19 -4.27 -5.95
C VAL A 91 -8.28 -5.34 -6.52
N ALA A 92 -8.13 -6.45 -5.80
CA ALA A 92 -7.42 -7.63 -6.26
C ALA A 92 -8.44 -8.67 -6.70
N ARG A 93 -8.83 -8.64 -7.99
CA ARG A 93 -9.94 -9.44 -8.52
C ARG A 93 -9.59 -10.89 -8.79
N HIS A 94 -8.30 -11.18 -8.99
CA HIS A 94 -7.86 -12.46 -9.51
C HIS A 94 -7.03 -13.25 -8.51
N GLY A 95 -7.19 -12.99 -7.22
CA GLY A 95 -6.47 -13.67 -6.17
C GLY A 95 -5.53 -12.74 -5.43
N GLU A 96 -4.72 -13.32 -4.56
CA GLU A 96 -3.83 -12.54 -3.70
C GLU A 96 -2.81 -11.75 -4.49
N VAL A 97 -2.62 -10.50 -4.11
CA VAL A 97 -1.60 -9.62 -4.64
C VAL A 97 -0.64 -9.27 -3.52
N ARG A 98 0.66 -9.24 -3.84
CA ARG A 98 1.71 -8.80 -2.92
C ARG A 98 2.30 -7.51 -3.43
N LEU A 99 2.36 -6.51 -2.57
CA LEU A 99 2.80 -5.19 -2.97
C LEU A 99 3.62 -4.49 -1.90
N ILE A 100 4.33 -3.46 -2.33
CA ILE A 100 5.04 -2.53 -1.45
C ILE A 100 4.28 -1.21 -1.41
N ASN A 101 4.15 -0.67 -0.20
CA ASN A 101 3.63 0.65 0.05
C ASN A 101 4.70 1.45 0.78
N ILE A 102 4.85 2.74 0.43
CA ILE A 102 5.79 3.64 1.10
C ILE A 102 5.01 4.88 1.52
N GLU A 103 5.15 5.28 2.78
CA GLU A 103 4.46 6.48 3.26
C GLU A 103 5.24 7.11 4.41
N PRO A 104 4.92 8.36 4.77
CA PRO A 104 5.63 9.04 5.86
C PRO A 104 5.61 8.23 7.14
N GLY A 105 6.75 8.22 7.83
CA GLY A 105 6.89 7.49 9.08
C GLY A 105 5.90 7.97 10.13
N GLY A 106 5.42 7.04 10.95
CA GLY A 106 4.38 7.32 11.93
C GLY A 106 2.98 7.22 11.37
N THR A 107 2.82 6.95 10.08
CA THR A 107 1.52 6.73 9.47
C THR A 107 1.08 5.30 9.76
N HIS A 108 -0.18 5.14 10.15
CA HIS A 108 -0.72 3.81 10.47
C HIS A 108 -1.66 3.34 9.37
N ASN A 109 -1.79 2.01 9.26
CA ASN A 109 -2.55 1.40 8.17
C ASN A 109 -4.04 1.75 8.18
N LEU A 110 -4.58 2.17 9.30
CA LEU A 110 -5.98 2.59 9.40
C LEU A 110 -6.13 4.11 9.41
N GLY A 111 -5.11 4.81 8.92
CA GLY A 111 -5.17 6.25 8.82
C GLY A 111 -4.72 7.00 10.06
N GLU A 112 -4.27 6.32 11.11
CA GLU A 112 -3.65 7.02 12.23
C GLU A 112 -2.39 7.69 11.72
N GLY A 113 -2.20 8.94 12.06
CA GLY A 113 -1.06 9.70 11.60
C GLY A 113 -1.31 10.35 10.26
N SER A 114 -1.65 9.58 9.23
CA SER A 114 -1.99 10.12 7.92
C SER A 114 -3.50 10.10 7.74
N PRO A 115 -4.16 11.23 7.57
CA PRO A 115 -5.60 11.25 7.41
C PRO A 115 -6.06 10.38 6.25
N GLN A 116 -6.98 9.50 6.57
CA GLN A 116 -7.61 8.63 5.60
C GLN A 116 -9.08 8.55 5.97
N ARG A 117 -9.96 8.77 5.02
CA ARG A 117 -11.39 8.69 5.28
C ARG A 117 -12.10 7.88 4.20
N PRO A 118 -13.04 7.02 4.59
CA PRO A 118 -13.87 6.32 3.63
C PRO A 118 -14.76 7.29 2.87
N VAL A 119 -15.09 6.94 1.64
CA VAL A 119 -16.06 7.68 0.86
C VAL A 119 -17.10 6.71 0.32
N VAL A 120 -18.32 7.19 0.19
CA VAL A 120 -19.40 6.36 -0.32
C VAL A 120 -19.19 6.12 -1.81
N ALA A 121 -19.23 4.85 -2.22
CA ALA A 121 -19.16 4.48 -3.63
C ALA A 121 -20.51 4.78 -4.27
N GLY A 122 -20.49 5.46 -5.39
CA GLY A 122 -21.76 5.76 -6.02
C GLY A 122 -21.72 6.91 -6.94
#